data_ec65a032e1395d5514ca8bd477da6268
#
_entry.id   ec65a032e1395d5514ca8bd477da6268
#
_cell.length_a   1.000
_cell.length_b   1.000
_cell.length_c   1.000
_cell.angle_alpha   90.00
_cell.angle_beta   90.00
_cell.angle_gamma   90.00
#
_symmetry.space_group_name_H-M   'P 1'
#
loop_
_entity.id
_entity.type
_entity.pdbx_description
1 polymer ?
#
loop_
_entity_poly.entity_id
_entity_poly.type
_entity_poly.pdbx_seq_one_letter_code
_entity_poly.pdbx_strand_id
1 'polypeptide(L)'
;MLEGVKIYELKRFPDERGFFSEVLRNDWNEFLANEWITQANISYSYPNIVRAWHKHVRGQIDYFLVLKGAMKICAYEEETGKMAEIIASNEKPILVRIPGKYLHGTKTVSNEPSLTVYFVTKLYDYQNPDETRRPWNDSTIVPTEINGKKDDPRVGKPWDWFFPPHK
;
A
#
# COMPACT_ATOMS: atom_id res chain seq x y z
N MET A 1 -11.08 8.70 2.26
CA MET A 1 -10.16 7.52 2.23
C MET A 1 -10.92 6.33 2.77
N LEU A 2 -10.59 5.09 2.38
CA LEU A 2 -11.23 3.88 2.90
C LEU A 2 -11.02 3.74 4.41
N GLU A 3 -12.00 3.15 5.11
CA GLU A 3 -11.94 2.95 6.56
C GLU A 3 -10.72 2.13 6.97
N GLY A 4 -9.95 2.61 7.93
CA GLY A 4 -8.74 1.94 8.43
C GLY A 4 -7.52 2.03 7.51
N VAL A 5 -7.64 2.54 6.27
CA VAL A 5 -6.47 2.95 5.48
C VAL A 5 -5.93 4.24 6.10
N LYS A 6 -4.68 4.20 6.56
CA LYS A 6 -4.04 5.32 7.26
C LYS A 6 -2.66 5.59 6.68
N ILE A 7 -2.24 6.83 6.77
CA ILE A 7 -0.90 7.29 6.41
C ILE A 7 -0.27 7.90 7.65
N TYR A 8 0.95 7.51 7.95
CA TYR A 8 1.78 8.10 9.00
C TYR A 8 3.03 8.70 8.38
N GLU A 9 3.22 10.01 8.51
CA GLU A 9 4.41 10.70 8.02
C GLU A 9 5.57 10.47 8.99
N LEU A 10 6.67 9.92 8.46
CA LEU A 10 7.86 9.63 9.26
C LEU A 10 8.73 10.88 9.39
N LYS A 11 9.22 11.12 10.60
CA LYS A 11 10.17 12.20 10.86
C LYS A 11 11.60 11.73 10.57
N ARG A 12 12.35 12.55 9.87
CA ARG A 12 13.79 12.42 9.74
C ARG A 12 14.49 13.37 10.70
N PHE A 13 15.51 12.89 11.37
CA PHE A 13 16.36 13.65 12.27
C PHE A 13 17.75 13.75 11.64
N PRO A 14 17.99 14.78 10.78
CA PRO A 14 19.25 14.91 10.06
C PRO A 14 20.36 15.42 10.99
N ASP A 15 21.57 14.91 10.75
CA ASP A 15 22.82 15.42 11.34
C ASP A 15 23.95 15.32 10.29
N GLU A 16 25.19 15.65 10.68
CA GLU A 16 26.37 15.62 9.79
C GLU A 16 26.72 14.22 9.25
N ARG A 17 26.15 13.15 9.80
CA ARG A 17 26.35 11.75 9.40
C ARG A 17 25.25 11.24 8.47
N GLY A 18 24.15 12.02 8.29
CA GLY A 18 22.96 11.63 7.51
C GLY A 18 21.66 11.90 8.25
N PHE A 19 20.83 10.90 8.46
CA PHE A 19 19.61 11.05 9.27
C PHE A 19 19.27 9.77 10.01
N PHE A 20 18.59 9.91 11.13
CA PHE A 20 17.87 8.84 11.82
C PHE A 20 16.37 9.00 11.59
N SER A 21 15.62 7.89 11.57
CA SER A 21 14.17 7.90 11.53
C SER A 21 13.62 6.65 12.22
N GLU A 22 12.65 6.83 13.10
CA GLU A 22 11.86 5.72 13.60
C GLU A 22 10.82 5.37 12.53
N VAL A 23 10.77 4.11 12.12
CA VAL A 23 9.90 3.67 11.01
C VAL A 23 8.61 3.01 11.49
N LEU A 24 8.65 2.38 12.66
CA LEU A 24 7.50 1.76 13.28
C LEU A 24 7.77 1.52 14.77
N ARG A 25 6.77 1.83 15.62
CA ARG A 25 6.84 1.58 17.07
C ARG A 25 5.53 0.94 17.52
N ASN A 26 5.61 -0.05 18.38
CA ASN A 26 4.41 -0.72 18.92
C ASN A 26 3.57 0.18 19.86
N ASP A 27 4.12 1.31 20.31
CA ASP A 27 3.38 2.30 21.10
C ASP A 27 2.65 3.39 20.27
N TRP A 28 2.68 3.29 18.93
CA TRP A 28 1.86 4.13 18.05
C TRP A 28 0.42 3.62 17.96
N ASN A 29 -0.26 3.57 19.12
CA ASN A 29 -1.55 2.89 19.28
C ASN A 29 -2.65 3.39 18.34
N GLU A 30 -2.73 4.70 18.10
CA GLU A 30 -3.73 5.28 17.17
C GLU A 30 -3.52 4.83 15.72
N PHE A 31 -2.26 4.68 15.30
CA PHE A 31 -1.92 4.25 13.94
C PHE A 31 -2.05 2.73 13.79
N LEU A 32 -1.53 1.98 14.75
CA LEU A 32 -1.57 0.51 14.76
C LEU A 32 -2.97 -0.03 15.11
N ALA A 33 -3.85 0.78 15.71
CA ALA A 33 -5.17 0.34 16.19
C ALA A 33 -5.09 -0.87 17.13
N ASN A 34 -4.09 -0.86 18.05
CA ASN A 34 -3.77 -1.92 19.00
C ASN A 34 -3.34 -3.27 18.36
N GLU A 35 -2.98 -3.27 17.10
CA GLU A 35 -2.43 -4.46 16.45
C GLU A 35 -0.92 -4.61 16.72
N TRP A 36 -0.43 -5.86 16.70
CA TRP A 36 0.98 -6.17 16.88
C TRP A 36 1.62 -6.57 15.56
N ILE A 37 2.83 -6.08 15.32
CA ILE A 37 3.62 -6.51 14.17
C ILE A 37 4.28 -7.84 14.53
N THR A 38 4.06 -8.85 13.68
CA THR A 38 4.58 -10.21 13.86
C THR A 38 5.65 -10.59 12.85
N GLN A 39 5.66 -9.96 11.67
CA GLN A 39 6.61 -10.27 10.61
C GLN A 39 6.96 -9.02 9.82
N ALA A 40 8.22 -8.94 9.36
CA ALA A 40 8.69 -7.93 8.43
C ALA A 40 9.23 -8.60 7.16
N ASN A 41 8.92 -8.02 6.01
CA ASN A 41 9.33 -8.53 4.70
C ASN A 41 9.97 -7.42 3.87
N ILE A 42 10.85 -7.82 2.95
CA ILE A 42 11.41 -6.93 1.92
C ILE A 42 10.86 -7.35 0.56
N SER A 43 10.45 -6.36 -0.22
CA SER A 43 10.09 -6.53 -1.62
C SER A 43 10.90 -5.59 -2.49
N TYR A 44 11.54 -6.15 -3.52
CA TYR A 44 12.26 -5.40 -4.55
C TYR A 44 11.49 -5.54 -5.86
N SER A 45 11.14 -4.43 -6.49
CA SER A 45 10.36 -4.42 -7.72
C SER A 45 11.01 -3.53 -8.76
N TYR A 46 11.22 -4.09 -9.96
CA TYR A 46 11.71 -3.33 -11.11
C TYR A 46 10.73 -2.24 -11.55
N PRO A 47 11.17 -1.22 -12.30
CA PRO A 47 10.29 -0.18 -12.82
C PRO A 47 9.08 -0.77 -13.56
N ASN A 48 7.91 -0.12 -13.38
CA ASN A 48 6.64 -0.52 -13.98
C ASN A 48 6.07 -1.88 -13.55
N ILE A 49 6.73 -2.60 -12.65
CA ILE A 49 6.16 -3.87 -12.14
C ILE A 49 4.96 -3.60 -11.25
N VAL A 50 3.89 -4.33 -11.52
CA VAL A 50 2.67 -4.39 -10.72
C VAL A 50 2.66 -5.68 -9.90
N ARG A 51 2.38 -5.57 -8.60
CA ARG A 51 2.10 -6.67 -7.68
C ARG A 51 0.70 -6.47 -7.12
N ALA A 52 -0.30 -7.00 -7.80
CA ALA A 52 -1.71 -6.85 -7.46
C ALA A 52 -2.50 -8.03 -8.06
N TRP A 53 -3.69 -8.29 -7.68
CA TRP A 53 -4.45 -7.83 -6.52
C TRP A 53 -4.49 -8.95 -5.52
N HIS A 54 -4.43 -8.66 -4.26
CA HIS A 54 -4.61 -9.66 -3.21
C HIS A 54 -5.31 -9.06 -2.01
N LYS A 55 -5.94 -9.92 -1.20
CA LYS A 55 -6.53 -9.56 0.08
C LYS A 55 -6.34 -10.67 1.09
N HIS A 56 -6.44 -10.34 2.36
CA HIS A 56 -6.27 -11.24 3.49
C HIS A 56 -7.60 -11.48 4.20
N VAL A 57 -8.06 -12.74 4.19
CA VAL A 57 -9.38 -13.09 4.74
C VAL A 57 -9.38 -13.35 6.24
N ARG A 58 -8.20 -13.54 6.86
CA ARG A 58 -8.02 -13.79 8.30
C ARG A 58 -7.58 -12.56 9.09
N GLY A 59 -7.77 -11.35 8.51
CA GLY A 59 -7.60 -10.08 9.21
C GLY A 59 -6.15 -9.59 9.32
N GLN A 60 -5.24 -10.05 8.45
CA GLN A 60 -3.92 -9.45 8.36
C GLN A 60 -4.03 -7.96 7.99
N ILE A 61 -3.14 -7.15 8.54
CA ILE A 61 -2.97 -5.74 8.16
C ILE A 61 -1.54 -5.57 7.67
N ASP A 62 -1.39 -4.88 6.54
CA ASP A 62 -0.10 -4.58 5.94
C ASP A 62 0.28 -3.11 6.17
N TYR A 63 1.56 -2.88 6.46
CA TYR A 63 2.14 -1.55 6.65
C TYR A 63 3.33 -1.40 5.69
N PHE A 64 3.17 -0.60 4.65
CA PHE A 64 4.18 -0.43 3.59
C PHE A 64 5.04 0.81 3.83
N LEU A 65 6.36 0.63 3.72
CA LEU A 65 7.36 1.71 3.74
C LEU A 65 8.27 1.60 2.52
N VAL A 66 8.30 2.62 1.68
CA VAL A 66 9.21 2.69 0.53
C VAL A 66 10.55 3.27 0.97
N LEU A 67 11.61 2.45 0.92
CA LEU A 67 12.98 2.85 1.29
C LEU A 67 13.77 3.43 0.11
N LYS A 68 13.42 3.02 -1.12
CA LYS A 68 14.03 3.50 -2.36
C LYS A 68 12.99 3.56 -3.48
N GLY A 69 13.10 4.57 -4.35
CA GLY A 69 12.19 4.78 -5.46
C GLY A 69 10.81 5.28 -5.02
N ALA A 70 9.80 5.05 -5.85
CA ALA A 70 8.42 5.45 -5.59
C ALA A 70 7.44 4.37 -6.01
N MET A 71 6.37 4.24 -5.24
CA MET A 71 5.30 3.27 -5.47
C MET A 71 3.93 3.92 -5.41
N LYS A 72 3.06 3.49 -6.31
CA LYS A 72 1.62 3.62 -6.21
C LYS A 72 1.11 2.43 -5.40
N ILE A 73 0.39 2.70 -4.32
CA ILE A 73 -0.26 1.71 -3.46
C ILE A 73 -1.75 1.93 -3.59
N CYS A 74 -2.50 0.89 -3.96
CA CYS A 74 -3.96 0.96 -4.11
C CYS A 74 -4.64 -0.03 -3.18
N ALA A 75 -5.80 0.39 -2.64
CA ALA A 75 -6.72 -0.46 -1.93
C ALA A 75 -8.13 -0.27 -2.50
N TYR A 76 -8.83 -1.36 -2.78
CA TYR A 76 -10.15 -1.37 -3.40
C TYR A 76 -11.17 -2.11 -2.53
N GLU A 77 -12.29 -1.47 -2.26
CA GLU A 77 -13.42 -2.02 -1.53
C GLU A 77 -14.43 -2.63 -2.51
N GLU A 78 -14.52 -3.95 -2.51
CA GLU A 78 -15.34 -4.68 -3.50
C GLU A 78 -16.84 -4.39 -3.39
N GLU A 79 -17.34 -4.12 -2.17
CA GLU A 79 -18.77 -3.91 -1.93
C GLU A 79 -19.25 -2.55 -2.47
N THR A 80 -18.43 -1.51 -2.35
CA THR A 80 -18.82 -0.14 -2.72
C THR A 80 -18.15 0.36 -3.99
N GLY A 81 -17.08 -0.31 -4.43
CA GLY A 81 -16.24 0.12 -5.54
C GLY A 81 -15.33 1.31 -5.20
N LYS A 82 -15.20 1.67 -3.94
CA LYS A 82 -14.31 2.78 -3.54
C LYS A 82 -12.85 2.36 -3.63
N MET A 83 -12.01 3.32 -4.05
CA MET A 83 -10.56 3.13 -4.21
C MET A 83 -9.79 4.14 -3.38
N ALA A 84 -8.78 3.67 -2.65
CA ALA A 84 -7.72 4.49 -2.12
C ALA A 84 -6.47 4.34 -3.02
N GLU A 85 -5.89 5.45 -3.45
CA GLU A 85 -4.63 5.51 -4.20
C GLU A 85 -3.64 6.38 -3.44
N ILE A 86 -2.48 5.84 -3.11
CA ILE A 86 -1.44 6.52 -2.33
C ILE A 86 -0.13 6.41 -3.08
N ILE A 87 0.58 7.54 -3.24
CA ILE A 87 1.95 7.55 -3.74
C ILE A 87 2.90 7.64 -2.55
N ALA A 88 3.75 6.63 -2.39
CA ALA A 88 4.78 6.56 -1.36
C ALA A 88 6.17 6.58 -2.02
N SER A 89 7.09 7.34 -1.47
CA SER A 89 8.46 7.43 -1.97
C SER A 89 9.47 7.61 -0.83
N ASN A 90 10.75 7.36 -1.14
CA ASN A 90 11.83 7.64 -0.22
C ASN A 90 12.09 9.14 -0.02
N GLU A 91 11.57 10.01 -0.89
CA GLU A 91 11.73 11.47 -0.77
C GLU A 91 10.86 12.04 0.37
N LYS A 92 9.61 11.58 0.44
CA LYS A 92 8.69 11.87 1.54
C LYS A 92 8.30 10.54 2.21
N PRO A 93 9.06 10.08 3.22
CA PRO A 93 8.82 8.77 3.82
C PRO A 93 7.49 8.76 4.58
N ILE A 94 6.64 7.84 4.20
CA ILE A 94 5.36 7.57 4.86
C ILE A 94 5.22 6.08 5.12
N LEU A 95 4.56 5.74 6.21
CA LEU A 95 4.10 4.38 6.48
C LEU A 95 2.61 4.29 6.12
N VAL A 96 2.26 3.36 5.23
CA VAL A 96 0.90 3.20 4.72
C VAL A 96 0.28 1.95 5.29
N ARG A 97 -0.79 2.09 6.07
CA ARG A 97 -1.57 0.99 6.66
C ARG A 97 -2.71 0.61 5.73
N ILE A 98 -2.78 -0.67 5.36
CA ILE A 98 -3.86 -1.24 4.55
C ILE A 98 -4.49 -2.42 5.30
N PRO A 99 -5.76 -2.33 5.71
CA PRO A 99 -6.51 -3.48 6.22
C PRO A 99 -6.66 -4.56 5.15
N GLY A 100 -6.37 -5.81 5.50
CA GLY A 100 -6.38 -6.93 4.57
C GLY A 100 -7.73 -7.26 3.95
N LYS A 101 -8.84 -6.75 4.50
CA LYS A 101 -10.18 -6.90 3.91
C LYS A 101 -10.32 -6.29 2.51
N TYR A 102 -9.47 -5.32 2.17
CA TYR A 102 -9.46 -4.69 0.85
C TYR A 102 -8.59 -5.45 -0.13
N LEU A 103 -9.05 -5.57 -1.38
CA LEU A 103 -8.14 -5.92 -2.47
C LEU A 103 -7.09 -4.81 -2.59
N HIS A 104 -5.82 -5.16 -2.52
CA HIS A 104 -4.74 -4.17 -2.58
C HIS A 104 -3.60 -4.63 -3.46
N GLY A 105 -2.78 -3.69 -3.85
CA GLY A 105 -1.62 -3.94 -4.68
C GLY A 105 -0.74 -2.72 -4.82
N THR A 106 0.39 -2.92 -5.48
CA THR A 106 1.41 -1.90 -5.66
C THR A 106 1.93 -1.88 -7.08
N LYS A 107 2.38 -0.70 -7.52
CA LYS A 107 3.14 -0.51 -8.77
C LYS A 107 4.34 0.38 -8.52
N THR A 108 5.52 -0.01 -9.01
CA THR A 108 6.68 0.88 -9.06
C THR A 108 6.44 1.96 -10.11
N VAL A 109 6.47 3.24 -9.68
CA VAL A 109 6.21 4.40 -10.56
C VAL A 109 7.47 5.24 -10.82
N SER A 110 8.58 4.98 -10.10
CA SER A 110 9.89 5.56 -10.40
C SER A 110 10.56 4.89 -11.60
N ASN A 111 11.50 5.59 -12.23
CA ASN A 111 12.35 5.05 -13.30
C ASN A 111 13.43 4.09 -12.78
N GLU A 112 13.62 4.02 -11.47
CA GLU A 112 14.50 3.08 -10.79
C GLU A 112 13.67 2.03 -10.04
N PRO A 113 14.25 0.87 -9.69
CA PRO A 113 13.58 -0.13 -8.87
C PRO A 113 13.16 0.44 -7.52
N SER A 114 12.02 0.00 -7.01
CA SER A 114 11.59 0.30 -5.65
C SER A 114 12.03 -0.78 -4.67
N LEU A 115 12.48 -0.36 -3.50
CA LEU A 115 12.73 -1.22 -2.34
C LEU A 115 11.70 -0.86 -1.27
N THR A 116 10.89 -1.84 -0.89
CA THR A 116 9.85 -1.68 0.11
C THR A 116 10.08 -2.65 1.25
N VAL A 117 10.03 -2.14 2.47
CA VAL A 117 9.82 -2.97 3.66
C VAL A 117 8.32 -2.92 3.98
N TYR A 118 7.72 -4.05 4.27
CA TYR A 118 6.36 -4.07 4.78
C TYR A 118 6.26 -4.98 6.01
N PHE A 119 5.49 -4.50 6.96
CA PHE A 119 5.25 -5.15 8.24
C PHE A 119 3.83 -5.70 8.22
N VAL A 120 3.64 -6.86 8.83
CA VAL A 120 2.34 -7.52 8.86
C VAL A 120 1.97 -7.99 10.26
N THR A 121 0.67 -8.06 10.53
CA THR A 121 0.13 -8.43 11.85
C THR A 121 -0.11 -9.92 12.02
N LYS A 122 0.08 -10.73 10.99
CA LYS A 122 -0.04 -12.19 11.02
C LYS A 122 1.21 -12.83 10.45
N LEU A 123 1.62 -13.98 11.00
CA LEU A 123 2.66 -14.80 10.40
C LEU A 123 2.15 -15.42 9.10
N TYR A 124 3.01 -15.47 8.10
CA TYR A 124 2.70 -16.19 6.87
C TYR A 124 2.65 -17.70 7.14
N ASP A 125 1.53 -18.31 6.83
CA ASP A 125 1.35 -19.76 6.93
C ASP A 125 1.63 -20.40 5.56
N TYR A 126 2.76 -21.10 5.44
CA TYR A 126 3.18 -21.75 4.19
C TYR A 126 2.26 -22.90 3.77
N GLN A 127 1.56 -23.53 4.71
CA GLN A 127 0.66 -24.65 4.43
C GLN A 127 -0.76 -24.17 4.08
N ASN A 128 -1.17 -23.03 4.62
CA ASN A 128 -2.49 -22.46 4.42
C ASN A 128 -2.38 -20.93 4.31
N PRO A 129 -1.92 -20.40 3.16
CA PRO A 129 -1.75 -18.97 2.97
C PRO A 129 -3.05 -18.19 3.16
N ASP A 130 -2.97 -17.06 3.90
CA ASP A 130 -4.08 -16.12 4.08
C ASP A 130 -4.15 -15.13 2.92
N GLU A 131 -4.31 -15.61 1.70
CA GLU A 131 -4.25 -14.74 0.54
C GLU A 131 -5.22 -15.18 -0.54
N THR A 132 -6.16 -14.30 -0.92
CA THR A 132 -6.98 -14.43 -2.12
C THR A 132 -6.45 -13.49 -3.18
N ARG A 133 -6.23 -14.00 -4.39
CA ARG A 133 -5.61 -13.25 -5.50
C ARG A 133 -6.57 -13.07 -6.66
N ARG A 134 -6.41 -11.93 -7.37
CA ARG A 134 -6.98 -11.66 -8.68
C ARG A 134 -5.89 -11.19 -9.65
N PRO A 135 -6.08 -11.33 -10.96
CA PRO A 135 -5.15 -10.79 -11.95
C PRO A 135 -4.93 -9.28 -11.76
N TRP A 136 -3.71 -8.81 -11.98
CA TRP A 136 -3.39 -7.38 -11.87
C TRP A 136 -4.22 -6.50 -12.82
N ASN A 137 -4.65 -7.04 -13.95
CA ASN A 137 -5.47 -6.42 -14.99
C ASN A 137 -6.94 -6.87 -14.95
N ASP A 138 -7.44 -7.27 -13.80
CA ASP A 138 -8.84 -7.67 -13.62
C ASP A 138 -9.78 -6.53 -13.99
N SER A 139 -10.52 -6.70 -15.08
CA SER A 139 -11.43 -5.70 -15.64
C SER A 139 -12.68 -5.45 -14.77
N THR A 140 -12.93 -6.29 -13.76
CA THR A 140 -14.04 -6.10 -12.82
C THR A 140 -13.71 -5.13 -11.69
N ILE A 141 -12.46 -4.72 -11.54
CA ILE A 141 -12.05 -3.69 -10.58
C ILE A 141 -12.34 -2.32 -11.20
N VAL A 142 -13.52 -1.79 -10.90
CA VAL A 142 -14.04 -0.54 -11.46
C VAL A 142 -14.33 0.44 -10.33
N PRO A 143 -13.49 1.48 -10.13
CA PRO A 143 -13.72 2.45 -9.06
C PRO A 143 -15.01 3.27 -9.26
N THR A 144 -15.78 3.46 -8.18
CA THR A 144 -16.91 4.40 -8.10
C THR A 144 -16.47 5.77 -7.59
N GLU A 145 -15.36 5.80 -6.84
CA GLU A 145 -14.65 7.01 -6.41
C GLU A 145 -13.17 6.66 -6.12
N ILE A 146 -12.29 7.63 -6.27
CA ILE A 146 -10.86 7.50 -5.95
C ILE A 146 -10.50 8.59 -4.95
N ASN A 147 -10.07 8.19 -3.74
CA ASN A 147 -9.77 9.11 -2.63
C ASN A 147 -10.93 10.09 -2.33
N GLY A 148 -12.17 9.65 -2.46
CA GLY A 148 -13.38 10.46 -2.28
C GLY A 148 -13.77 11.33 -3.47
N LYS A 149 -13.01 11.29 -4.58
CA LYS A 149 -13.31 12.03 -5.82
C LYS A 149 -14.11 11.15 -6.77
N LYS A 150 -15.27 11.64 -7.20
CA LYS A 150 -16.15 10.97 -8.18
C LYS A 150 -15.94 11.50 -9.60
N ASP A 151 -15.26 12.61 -9.75
CA ASP A 151 -14.95 13.28 -11.01
C ASP A 151 -13.60 12.87 -11.60
N ASP A 152 -12.89 11.93 -10.97
CA ASP A 152 -11.65 11.38 -11.53
C ASP A 152 -11.94 10.65 -12.84
N PRO A 153 -11.19 10.89 -13.93
CA PRO A 153 -11.45 10.34 -15.27
C PRO A 153 -11.34 8.80 -15.33
N ARG A 154 -10.81 8.15 -14.31
CA ARG A 154 -10.71 6.69 -14.17
C ARG A 154 -11.94 6.07 -13.51
N VAL A 155 -12.80 6.86 -12.88
CA VAL A 155 -14.05 6.40 -12.26
C VAL A 155 -14.98 5.82 -13.32
N GLY A 156 -15.62 4.67 -13.01
CA GLY A 156 -16.51 3.95 -13.91
C GLY A 156 -15.80 3.17 -15.04
N LYS A 157 -14.48 3.06 -15.00
CA LYS A 157 -13.67 2.30 -15.96
C LYS A 157 -12.87 1.21 -15.23
N PRO A 158 -12.52 0.10 -15.90
CA PRO A 158 -11.58 -0.88 -15.36
C PRO A 158 -10.29 -0.20 -14.90
N TRP A 159 -9.79 -0.62 -13.73
CA TRP A 159 -8.58 -0.02 -13.16
C TRP A 159 -7.37 -0.22 -14.06
N ASP A 160 -6.76 0.90 -14.45
CA ASP A 160 -5.53 0.92 -15.23
C ASP A 160 -4.35 1.39 -14.38
N TRP A 161 -3.46 0.46 -14.05
CA TRP A 161 -2.22 0.75 -13.33
C TRP A 161 -1.27 1.65 -14.10
N PHE A 162 -1.43 1.75 -15.42
CA PHE A 162 -0.59 2.52 -16.33
C PHE A 162 -1.22 3.83 -16.80
N PHE A 163 -2.39 4.17 -16.23
CA PHE A 163 -3.01 5.46 -16.52
C PHE A 163 -2.01 6.59 -16.30
N PRO A 164 -1.83 7.50 -17.29
CA PRO A 164 -0.85 8.57 -17.21
C PRO A 164 -1.10 9.47 -15.99
N PRO A 165 -0.03 9.93 -15.32
CA PRO A 165 -0.20 10.87 -14.23
C PRO A 165 -0.84 12.17 -14.75
N HIS A 166 -1.68 12.77 -13.91
CA HIS A 166 -2.24 14.08 -14.21
C HIS A 166 -1.12 15.14 -14.30
N LYS A 167 -1.18 15.95 -15.31
CA LYS A 167 -0.33 17.13 -15.48
C LYS A 167 -1.10 18.37 -15.11
#